data_6875e4cf80d264b7ec5dca4ef071f64e
#
_entry.id   6875e4cf80d264b7ec5dca4ef071f64e
#
_cell.length_a   1.000
_cell.length_b   1.000
_cell.length_c   1.000
_cell.angle_alpha   90.00
_cell.angle_beta   90.00
_cell.angle_gamma   90.00
#
_symmetry.space_group_name_H-M   'P 1'
#
loop_
_entity.id
_entity.type
_entity.pdbx_description
1 polymer ?
#
loop_
_entity_poly.entity_id
_entity_poly.type
_entity_poly.pdbx_seq_one_letter_code
_entity_poly.pdbx_strand_id
1 'polypeptide(L)'
;TMLQNIKQIIGKNTKVLCLLNGLGHEDVIKQYIPEENILMGVTVWTAGLKGPGVAKLIGKGSVNLQSIDKSGEEAAKKIVEVLNQAGLNVTYDEDVLPSIWRKACVNGTMNSTCALLDCTIGEFFASEEAIRVVDTIIHEFVMVGEATGVKLDEQAIKDYVMKTSVAAAAHYPSMHQDLIQNHRPTEIDYINGAVAKKGDA
;
A
#
# COMPACT_ATOMS: atom_id res chain seq x y z
N THR A 1 -5.44 -13.81 -12.55
CA THR A 1 -4.43 -12.85 -12.08
C THR A 1 -3.50 -12.44 -13.22
N MET A 2 -2.85 -11.26 -13.09
CA MET A 2 -1.82 -10.82 -14.06
C MET A 2 -0.71 -11.87 -14.18
N LEU A 3 -0.21 -12.41 -13.07
CA LEU A 3 0.87 -13.42 -13.07
C LEU A 3 0.49 -14.68 -13.86
N GLN A 4 -0.76 -15.10 -13.82
CA GLN A 4 -1.25 -16.23 -14.63
C GLN A 4 -1.13 -15.93 -16.13
N ASN A 5 -1.45 -14.71 -16.54
CA ASN A 5 -1.40 -14.31 -17.95
C ASN A 5 0.03 -14.19 -18.50
N ILE A 6 1.00 -13.91 -17.64
CA ILE A 6 2.41 -13.76 -18.02
C ILE A 6 3.28 -14.97 -17.61
N LYS A 7 2.67 -16.07 -17.16
CA LYS A 7 3.39 -17.26 -16.66
C LYS A 7 4.47 -17.76 -17.64
N GLN A 8 4.23 -17.68 -18.93
CA GLN A 8 5.16 -18.15 -19.97
C GLN A 8 6.46 -17.34 -20.06
N ILE A 9 6.50 -16.11 -19.54
CA ILE A 9 7.71 -15.29 -19.50
C ILE A 9 8.39 -15.27 -18.13
N ILE A 10 7.83 -15.96 -17.14
CA ILE A 10 8.41 -16.11 -15.81
C ILE A 10 9.43 -17.23 -15.85
N GLY A 11 10.71 -16.91 -15.75
CA GLY A 11 11.81 -17.87 -15.65
C GLY A 11 12.27 -18.05 -14.20
N LYS A 12 13.15 -19.03 -13.97
CA LYS A 12 13.69 -19.36 -12.64
C LYS A 12 14.40 -18.22 -11.91
N ASN A 13 14.88 -17.23 -12.65
CA ASN A 13 15.60 -16.07 -12.11
C ASN A 13 14.75 -14.79 -12.11
N THR A 14 13.47 -14.86 -12.52
CA THR A 14 12.58 -13.70 -12.53
C THR A 14 12.30 -13.25 -11.12
N LYS A 15 12.61 -12.00 -10.81
CA LYS A 15 12.25 -11.36 -9.53
C LYS A 15 10.95 -10.59 -9.71
N VAL A 16 10.10 -10.61 -8.68
CA VAL A 16 8.86 -9.83 -8.64
C VAL A 16 8.95 -8.85 -7.50
N LEU A 17 8.87 -7.55 -7.80
CA LEU A 17 8.71 -6.49 -6.82
C LEU A 17 7.24 -6.09 -6.76
N CYS A 18 6.59 -6.33 -5.63
CA CYS A 18 5.21 -5.93 -5.37
C CYS A 18 5.19 -4.59 -4.63
N LEU A 19 4.62 -3.56 -5.27
CA LEU A 19 4.39 -2.23 -4.70
C LEU A 19 2.90 -1.88 -4.67
N LEU A 20 2.03 -2.88 -4.80
CA LEU A 20 0.58 -2.69 -4.75
C LEU A 20 0.14 -2.24 -3.36
N ASN A 21 -0.92 -1.43 -3.31
CA ASN A 21 -1.54 -1.06 -2.03
C ASN A 21 -2.26 -2.26 -1.42
N GLY A 22 -2.27 -2.32 -0.08
CA GLY A 22 -3.00 -3.35 0.65
C GLY A 22 -2.11 -4.48 1.15
N LEU A 23 -2.75 -5.56 1.60
CA LEU A 23 -2.18 -6.67 2.35
C LEU A 23 -2.47 -8.00 1.65
N GLY A 24 -1.62 -9.02 1.88
CA GLY A 24 -1.85 -10.39 1.41
C GLY A 24 -1.51 -10.64 -0.06
N HIS A 25 -0.83 -9.73 -0.72
CA HIS A 25 -0.38 -9.93 -2.11
C HIS A 25 0.68 -11.03 -2.20
N GLU A 26 1.52 -11.17 -1.18
CA GLU A 26 2.55 -12.21 -1.09
C GLU A 26 1.97 -13.62 -1.23
N ASP A 27 0.81 -13.89 -0.63
CA ASP A 27 0.16 -15.20 -0.68
C ASP A 27 -0.30 -15.57 -2.09
N VAL A 28 -0.66 -14.58 -2.88
CA VAL A 28 -1.01 -14.78 -4.30
C VAL A 28 0.26 -14.96 -5.14
N ILE A 29 1.30 -14.17 -4.88
CA ILE A 29 2.55 -14.21 -5.66
C ILE A 29 3.29 -15.54 -5.45
N LYS A 30 3.32 -16.06 -4.23
CA LYS A 30 3.92 -17.37 -3.87
C LYS A 30 3.39 -18.54 -4.70
N GLN A 31 2.19 -18.45 -5.24
CA GLN A 31 1.61 -19.48 -6.11
C GLN A 31 2.31 -19.58 -7.49
N TYR A 32 3.08 -18.56 -7.87
CA TYR A 32 3.70 -18.44 -9.20
C TYR A 32 5.22 -18.27 -9.14
N ILE A 33 5.74 -17.72 -8.04
CA ILE A 33 7.13 -17.26 -7.89
C ILE A 33 7.70 -17.87 -6.62
N PRO A 34 8.91 -18.46 -6.65
CA PRO A 34 9.62 -18.90 -5.44
C PRO A 34 9.88 -17.74 -4.49
N GLU A 35 9.82 -17.98 -3.18
CA GLU A 35 9.89 -16.93 -2.15
C GLU A 35 11.18 -16.11 -2.22
N GLU A 36 12.31 -16.73 -2.54
CA GLU A 36 13.60 -16.05 -2.76
C GLU A 36 13.61 -15.08 -3.94
N ASN A 37 12.56 -15.10 -4.74
CA ASN A 37 12.38 -14.22 -5.90
C ASN A 37 11.30 -13.15 -5.70
N ILE A 38 10.71 -13.08 -4.50
CA ILE A 38 9.64 -12.13 -4.18
C ILE A 38 10.18 -11.00 -3.31
N LEU A 39 9.96 -9.77 -3.74
CA LEU A 39 10.22 -8.56 -2.98
C LEU A 39 8.89 -7.88 -2.70
N MET A 40 8.63 -7.62 -1.43
CA MET A 40 7.51 -6.78 -1.00
C MET A 40 8.01 -5.39 -0.67
N GLY A 41 7.20 -4.39 -0.96
CA GLY A 41 7.59 -3.03 -0.67
C GLY A 41 6.42 -2.07 -0.57
N VAL A 42 6.74 -0.88 -0.09
CA VAL A 42 5.83 0.24 0.02
C VAL A 42 6.40 1.43 -0.73
N THR A 43 5.55 2.13 -1.48
CA THR A 43 5.93 3.35 -2.19
C THR A 43 5.06 4.52 -1.77
N VAL A 44 5.67 5.71 -1.69
CA VAL A 44 4.96 6.98 -1.52
C VAL A 44 5.11 7.89 -2.76
N TRP A 45 5.57 7.33 -3.87
CA TRP A 45 5.51 8.03 -5.15
C TRP A 45 4.07 8.28 -5.56
N THR A 46 3.77 9.53 -5.92
CA THR A 46 2.48 9.89 -6.51
C THR A 46 2.67 10.18 -7.99
N ALA A 47 1.96 9.43 -8.82
CA ALA A 47 2.02 9.58 -10.28
C ALA A 47 0.62 9.45 -10.88
N GLY A 48 0.36 10.22 -11.94
CA GLY A 48 -0.87 10.13 -12.71
C GLY A 48 -0.58 10.01 -14.20
N LEU A 49 -1.35 9.18 -14.89
CA LEU A 49 -1.30 9.09 -16.36
C LEU A 49 -2.11 10.24 -16.97
N LYS A 50 -1.47 11.07 -17.76
CA LYS A 50 -2.09 12.23 -18.45
C LYS A 50 -2.54 11.90 -19.87
N GLY A 51 -2.05 10.79 -20.41
CA GLY A 51 -2.37 10.28 -21.74
C GLY A 51 -1.45 9.13 -22.11
N PRO A 52 -1.62 8.49 -23.26
CA PRO A 52 -0.78 7.38 -23.67
C PRO A 52 0.71 7.78 -23.64
N GLY A 53 1.51 7.06 -22.85
CA GLY A 53 2.95 7.30 -22.72
C GLY A 53 3.34 8.57 -21.93
N VAL A 54 2.40 9.30 -21.35
CA VAL A 54 2.66 10.55 -20.61
C VAL A 54 2.29 10.40 -19.15
N ALA A 55 3.28 10.24 -18.28
CA ALA A 55 3.12 10.21 -16.83
C ALA A 55 3.52 11.54 -16.20
N LYS A 56 2.76 11.99 -15.20
CA LYS A 56 3.08 13.16 -14.35
C LYS A 56 3.42 12.67 -12.95
N LEU A 57 4.65 12.93 -12.52
CA LEU A 57 5.06 12.75 -11.11
C LEU A 57 4.69 13.98 -10.29
N ILE A 58 4.29 13.78 -9.04
CA ILE A 58 3.94 14.84 -8.09
C ILE A 58 4.87 14.70 -6.89
N GLY A 59 5.68 15.73 -6.67
CA GLY A 59 6.64 15.77 -5.57
C GLY A 59 7.80 14.79 -5.71
N LYS A 60 8.37 14.43 -4.56
CA LYS A 60 9.41 13.40 -4.42
C LYS A 60 8.86 12.26 -3.59
N GLY A 61 9.02 11.04 -4.07
CA GLY A 61 8.64 9.83 -3.34
C GLY A 61 9.84 9.01 -2.90
N SER A 62 9.54 7.89 -2.28
CA SER A 62 10.51 6.85 -1.93
C SER A 62 9.87 5.47 -2.07
N VAL A 63 10.72 4.46 -2.06
CA VAL A 63 10.32 3.05 -2.00
C VAL A 63 11.14 2.40 -0.90
N ASN A 64 10.46 1.71 0.02
CA ASN A 64 11.11 0.78 0.94
C ASN A 64 10.73 -0.63 0.51
N LEU A 65 11.71 -1.53 0.43
CA LEU A 65 11.46 -2.90 0.02
C LEU A 65 12.30 -3.90 0.81
N GLN A 66 11.82 -5.14 0.85
CA GLN A 66 12.49 -6.29 1.48
C GLN A 66 12.25 -7.54 0.62
N SER A 67 13.21 -8.46 0.61
CA SER A 67 12.95 -9.83 0.17
C SER A 67 12.14 -10.57 1.24
N ILE A 68 11.12 -11.33 0.88
CA ILE A 68 10.33 -12.11 1.84
C ILE A 68 11.10 -13.33 2.36
N ASP A 69 12.16 -13.74 1.68
CA ASP A 69 13.05 -14.81 2.09
C ASP A 69 14.51 -14.30 2.19
N LYS A 70 15.23 -14.71 3.24
CA LYS A 70 16.61 -14.28 3.49
C LYS A 70 17.57 -14.62 2.35
N SER A 71 17.34 -15.71 1.62
CA SER A 71 18.20 -16.09 0.50
C SER A 71 18.08 -15.13 -0.70
N GLY A 72 17.00 -14.34 -0.76
CA GLY A 72 16.79 -13.31 -1.77
C GLY A 72 17.41 -11.96 -1.44
N GLU A 73 17.94 -11.75 -0.22
CA GLU A 73 18.39 -10.45 0.29
C GLU A 73 19.48 -9.80 -0.58
N GLU A 74 20.50 -10.53 -0.96
CA GLU A 74 21.59 -10.02 -1.80
C GLU A 74 21.11 -9.56 -3.19
N ALA A 75 20.16 -10.31 -3.76
CA ALA A 75 19.54 -9.92 -5.02
C ALA A 75 18.66 -8.67 -4.85
N ALA A 76 17.93 -8.56 -3.73
CA ALA A 76 17.13 -7.39 -3.41
C ALA A 76 17.98 -6.14 -3.25
N LYS A 77 19.13 -6.21 -2.54
CA LYS A 77 20.06 -5.09 -2.40
C LYS A 77 20.63 -4.61 -3.74
N LYS A 78 20.95 -5.54 -4.67
CA LYS A 78 21.34 -5.17 -6.04
C LYS A 78 20.23 -4.46 -6.81
N ILE A 79 18.98 -4.89 -6.63
CA ILE A 79 17.82 -4.22 -7.22
C ILE A 79 17.68 -2.81 -6.68
N VAL A 80 17.86 -2.60 -5.37
CA VAL A 80 17.87 -1.27 -4.73
C VAL A 80 18.93 -0.36 -5.39
N GLU A 81 20.13 -0.84 -5.61
CA GLU A 81 21.20 -0.07 -6.29
C GLU A 81 20.78 0.36 -7.69
N VAL A 82 20.24 -0.56 -8.50
CA VAL A 82 19.78 -0.28 -9.88
C VAL A 82 18.64 0.73 -9.88
N LEU A 83 17.67 0.58 -8.99
CA LEU A 83 16.53 1.50 -8.88
C LEU A 83 16.96 2.89 -8.39
N ASN A 84 17.97 2.98 -7.51
CA ASN A 84 18.55 4.25 -7.10
C ASN A 84 19.33 4.94 -8.22
N GLN A 85 20.06 4.19 -9.04
CA GLN A 85 20.70 4.74 -10.25
C GLN A 85 19.68 5.31 -11.23
N ALA A 86 18.46 4.74 -11.25
CA ALA A 86 17.33 5.26 -12.02
C ALA A 86 16.59 6.44 -11.33
N GLY A 87 17.02 6.88 -10.15
CA GLY A 87 16.45 8.03 -9.45
C GLY A 87 15.19 7.77 -8.62
N LEU A 88 14.90 6.51 -8.29
CA LEU A 88 13.65 6.13 -7.61
C LEU A 88 13.68 6.27 -6.08
N ASN A 89 14.81 6.64 -5.47
CA ASN A 89 14.96 6.81 -4.03
C ASN A 89 14.47 5.57 -3.25
N VAL A 90 15.20 4.47 -3.40
CA VAL A 90 14.85 3.16 -2.84
C VAL A 90 15.74 2.80 -1.67
N THR A 91 15.17 2.26 -0.60
CA THR A 91 15.89 1.73 0.57
C THR A 91 15.55 0.26 0.76
N TYR A 92 16.56 -0.57 1.05
CA TYR A 92 16.34 -1.90 1.61
C TYR A 92 15.95 -1.74 3.08
N ASP A 93 14.80 -2.28 3.46
CA ASP A 93 14.27 -2.23 4.81
C ASP A 93 14.28 -3.66 5.36
N GLU A 94 14.91 -3.90 6.50
CA GLU A 94 14.99 -5.24 7.10
C GLU A 94 13.65 -5.70 7.71
N ASP A 95 12.70 -4.76 7.90
CA ASP A 95 11.35 -5.02 8.39
C ASP A 95 10.34 -4.09 7.70
N VAL A 96 10.02 -4.37 6.44
CA VAL A 96 9.12 -3.53 5.63
C VAL A 96 7.64 -3.69 6.01
N LEU A 97 7.26 -4.78 6.69
CA LEU A 97 5.86 -5.10 6.99
C LEU A 97 5.14 -4.00 7.78
N PRO A 98 5.70 -3.43 8.86
CA PRO A 98 5.05 -2.31 9.56
C PRO A 98 4.77 -1.12 8.65
N SER A 99 5.65 -0.83 7.71
CA SER A 99 5.45 0.25 6.73
C SER A 99 4.34 -0.03 5.74
N ILE A 100 4.21 -1.29 5.28
CA ILE A 100 3.11 -1.75 4.41
C ILE A 100 1.78 -1.65 5.16
N TRP A 101 1.72 -2.18 6.38
CA TRP A 101 0.52 -2.15 7.22
C TRP A 101 0.09 -0.73 7.58
N ARG A 102 1.03 0.13 7.97
CA ARG A 102 0.75 1.55 8.23
C ARG A 102 0.15 2.24 7.02
N LYS A 103 0.71 2.03 5.83
CA LYS A 103 0.15 2.61 4.59
C LYS A 103 -1.25 2.04 4.30
N ALA A 104 -1.46 0.74 4.47
CA ALA A 104 -2.77 0.11 4.30
C ALA A 104 -3.79 0.70 5.29
N CYS A 105 -3.41 0.93 6.55
CA CYS A 105 -4.25 1.56 7.57
C CYS A 105 -4.63 3.00 7.18
N VAL A 106 -3.67 3.82 6.76
CA VAL A 106 -3.94 5.19 6.27
C VAL A 106 -4.90 5.18 5.08
N ASN A 107 -4.71 4.26 4.13
CA ASN A 107 -5.62 4.11 3.01
C ASN A 107 -7.01 3.63 3.48
N GLY A 108 -7.07 2.71 4.44
CA GLY A 108 -8.32 2.20 5.01
C GLY A 108 -9.14 3.26 5.73
N THR A 109 -8.48 4.27 6.34
CA THR A 109 -9.16 5.39 7.01
C THR A 109 -9.65 6.46 6.05
N MET A 110 -8.90 6.79 5.01
CA MET A 110 -9.20 7.92 4.12
C MET A 110 -9.84 7.47 2.80
N ASN A 111 -9.30 6.43 2.16
CA ASN A 111 -9.70 6.09 0.80
C ASN A 111 -11.10 5.45 0.78
N SER A 112 -11.36 4.51 1.67
CA SER A 112 -12.65 3.82 1.73
C SER A 112 -13.78 4.73 2.20
N THR A 113 -13.54 5.53 3.23
CA THR A 113 -14.55 6.43 3.80
C THR A 113 -14.92 7.56 2.82
N CYS A 114 -13.93 8.21 2.22
CA CYS A 114 -14.20 9.25 1.22
C CYS A 114 -14.89 8.70 -0.05
N ALA A 115 -14.56 7.46 -0.44
CA ALA A 115 -15.23 6.82 -1.59
C ALA A 115 -16.70 6.49 -1.29
N LEU A 116 -17.00 6.03 -0.05
CA LEU A 116 -18.37 5.73 0.37
C LEU A 116 -19.24 6.97 0.51
N LEU A 117 -18.67 8.08 0.97
CA LEU A 117 -19.39 9.32 1.26
C LEU A 117 -19.34 10.32 0.10
N ASP A 118 -18.63 10.01 -0.97
CA ASP A 118 -18.43 10.89 -2.14
C ASP A 118 -17.94 12.29 -1.72
N CYS A 119 -16.86 12.32 -0.93
CA CYS A 119 -16.33 13.57 -0.39
C CYS A 119 -14.80 13.65 -0.49
N THR A 120 -14.25 14.85 -0.34
CA THR A 120 -12.81 15.08 -0.18
C THR A 120 -12.36 14.66 1.23
N ILE A 121 -11.03 14.53 1.40
CA ILE A 121 -10.45 14.25 2.71
C ILE A 121 -10.83 15.34 3.72
N GLY A 122 -10.77 16.61 3.36
CA GLY A 122 -11.10 17.72 4.26
C GLY A 122 -12.57 17.74 4.67
N GLU A 123 -13.49 17.46 3.74
CA GLU A 123 -14.93 17.36 4.05
C GLU A 123 -15.21 16.23 5.02
N PHE A 124 -14.60 15.04 4.84
CA PHE A 124 -14.72 13.92 5.76
C PHE A 124 -14.22 14.28 7.17
N PHE A 125 -13.00 14.82 7.27
CA PHE A 125 -12.37 15.15 8.56
C PHE A 125 -12.93 16.43 9.23
N ALA A 126 -13.88 17.13 8.63
CA ALA A 126 -14.57 18.26 9.25
C ALA A 126 -15.59 17.84 10.33
N SER A 127 -15.95 16.56 10.41
CA SER A 127 -16.91 16.00 11.39
C SER A 127 -16.19 15.31 12.54
N GLU A 128 -16.68 15.52 13.77
CA GLU A 128 -16.19 14.79 14.96
C GLU A 128 -16.51 13.30 14.88
N GLU A 129 -17.62 12.92 14.26
CA GLU A 129 -18.01 11.53 14.03
C GLU A 129 -17.01 10.82 13.12
N ALA A 130 -16.49 11.51 12.12
CA ALA A 130 -15.45 10.99 11.24
C ALA A 130 -14.18 10.60 12.03
N ILE A 131 -13.77 11.43 13.00
CA ILE A 131 -12.61 11.11 13.84
C ILE A 131 -12.83 9.83 14.63
N ARG A 132 -14.03 9.60 15.15
CA ARG A 132 -14.35 8.33 15.86
C ARG A 132 -14.29 7.12 14.93
N VAL A 133 -14.78 7.26 13.71
CA VAL A 133 -14.67 6.19 12.68
C VAL A 133 -13.21 5.90 12.35
N VAL A 134 -12.40 6.94 12.16
CA VAL A 134 -10.95 6.82 11.91
C VAL A 134 -10.27 6.10 13.07
N ASP A 135 -10.54 6.49 14.30
CA ASP A 135 -9.98 5.85 15.51
C ASP A 135 -10.33 4.36 15.57
N THR A 136 -11.59 4.01 15.28
CA THR A 136 -12.03 2.62 15.25
C THR A 136 -11.29 1.81 14.17
N ILE A 137 -11.19 2.34 12.95
CA ILE A 137 -10.48 1.66 11.85
C ILE A 137 -9.00 1.46 12.20
N ILE A 138 -8.34 2.49 12.73
CA ILE A 138 -6.91 2.38 13.12
C ILE A 138 -6.75 1.30 14.19
N HIS A 139 -7.61 1.30 15.21
CA HIS A 139 -7.57 0.31 16.30
C HIS A 139 -7.72 -1.12 15.75
N GLU A 140 -8.68 -1.37 14.86
CA GLU A 140 -8.87 -2.68 14.22
C GLU A 140 -7.62 -3.11 13.41
N PHE A 141 -7.02 -2.20 12.64
CA PHE A 141 -5.77 -2.48 11.92
C PHE A 141 -4.63 -2.84 12.85
N VAL A 142 -4.49 -2.14 13.98
CA VAL A 142 -3.45 -2.40 14.98
C VAL A 142 -3.67 -3.76 15.63
N MET A 143 -4.87 -4.06 16.10
CA MET A 143 -5.19 -5.35 16.73
C MET A 143 -4.92 -6.53 15.80
N VAL A 144 -5.38 -6.45 14.55
CA VAL A 144 -5.17 -7.53 13.57
C VAL A 144 -3.70 -7.61 13.17
N GLY A 145 -3.01 -6.47 13.05
CA GLY A 145 -1.56 -6.43 12.80
C GLY A 145 -0.78 -7.15 13.90
N GLU A 146 -1.04 -6.83 15.15
CA GLU A 146 -0.41 -7.49 16.30
C GLU A 146 -0.70 -8.99 16.35
N ALA A 147 -1.94 -9.40 16.10
CA ALA A 147 -2.33 -10.82 16.04
C ALA A 147 -1.59 -11.58 14.91
N THR A 148 -1.18 -10.89 13.85
CA THR A 148 -0.38 -11.44 12.75
C THR A 148 1.12 -11.26 12.92
N GLY A 149 1.57 -10.73 14.08
CA GLY A 149 2.98 -10.55 14.42
C GLY A 149 3.61 -9.24 13.94
N VAL A 150 2.81 -8.31 13.44
CA VAL A 150 3.27 -7.00 12.97
C VAL A 150 3.01 -5.94 14.03
N LYS A 151 4.06 -5.33 14.58
CA LYS A 151 3.94 -4.27 15.59
C LYS A 151 3.64 -2.94 14.92
N LEU A 152 2.55 -2.32 15.34
CA LEU A 152 2.11 -1.00 14.86
C LEU A 152 1.99 -0.03 16.04
N ASP A 153 2.45 1.19 15.83
CA ASP A 153 2.28 2.29 16.79
C ASP A 153 0.97 3.03 16.45
N GLU A 154 -0.07 2.74 17.21
CA GLU A 154 -1.42 3.31 17.00
C GLU A 154 -1.40 4.85 17.06
N GLN A 155 -0.68 5.43 18.04
CA GLN A 155 -0.63 6.88 18.18
C GLN A 155 0.14 7.54 17.03
N ALA A 156 1.26 6.96 16.61
CA ALA A 156 2.02 7.45 15.46
C ALA A 156 1.20 7.38 14.16
N ILE A 157 0.36 6.36 13.99
CA ILE A 157 -0.56 6.25 12.83
C ILE A 157 -1.63 7.34 12.90
N LYS A 158 -2.26 7.57 14.05
CA LYS A 158 -3.24 8.65 14.26
C LYS A 158 -2.66 10.01 13.93
N ASP A 159 -1.49 10.33 14.48
CA ASP A 159 -0.80 11.59 14.23
C ASP A 159 -0.49 11.78 12.73
N TYR A 160 -0.06 10.71 12.06
CA TYR A 160 0.20 10.74 10.63
C TYR A 160 -1.07 10.94 9.80
N VAL A 161 -2.17 10.25 10.14
CA VAL A 161 -3.48 10.40 9.49
C VAL A 161 -3.97 11.84 9.65
N MET A 162 -3.95 12.38 10.86
CA MET A 162 -4.39 13.77 11.12
C MET A 162 -3.54 14.79 10.38
N LYS A 163 -2.21 14.64 10.36
CA LYS A 163 -1.32 15.51 9.59
C LYS A 163 -1.59 15.43 8.08
N THR A 164 -1.83 14.23 7.57
CA THR A 164 -2.09 14.00 6.15
C THR A 164 -3.46 14.55 5.76
N SER A 165 -4.47 14.44 6.60
CA SER A 165 -5.82 14.96 6.33
C SER A 165 -5.82 16.48 6.11
N VAL A 166 -5.02 17.20 6.89
CA VAL A 166 -4.85 18.66 6.71
C VAL A 166 -4.09 18.98 5.42
N ALA A 167 -2.97 18.28 5.18
CA ALA A 167 -2.12 18.55 4.01
C ALA A 167 -2.79 18.18 2.67
N ALA A 168 -3.70 17.24 2.67
CA ALA A 168 -4.40 16.73 1.49
C ALA A 168 -5.91 17.07 1.49
N ALA A 169 -6.35 18.06 2.26
CA ALA A 169 -7.78 18.34 2.51
C ALA A 169 -8.63 18.46 1.23
N ALA A 170 -8.12 19.13 0.20
CA ALA A 170 -8.84 19.32 -1.07
C ALA A 170 -8.73 18.12 -2.04
N HIS A 171 -8.11 17.00 -1.60
CA HIS A 171 -7.84 15.87 -2.47
C HIS A 171 -8.93 14.80 -2.36
N TYR A 172 -9.29 14.22 -3.52
CA TYR A 172 -10.05 12.97 -3.60
C TYR A 172 -9.09 11.80 -3.62
N PRO A 173 -9.14 10.88 -2.64
CA PRO A 173 -8.25 9.72 -2.59
C PRO A 173 -8.38 8.81 -3.82
N SER A 174 -7.38 7.95 -4.06
CA SER A 174 -7.34 7.07 -5.23
C SER A 174 -8.57 6.19 -5.35
N MET A 175 -9.06 5.62 -4.25
CA MET A 175 -10.25 4.76 -4.25
C MET A 175 -11.52 5.53 -4.64
N HIS A 176 -11.65 6.79 -4.20
CA HIS A 176 -12.74 7.66 -4.66
C HIS A 176 -12.62 7.92 -6.17
N GLN A 177 -11.41 8.21 -6.66
CA GLN A 177 -11.18 8.40 -8.09
C GLN A 177 -11.54 7.14 -8.89
N ASP A 178 -11.21 5.95 -8.39
CA ASP A 178 -11.52 4.69 -9.03
C ASP A 178 -13.03 4.44 -9.08
N LEU A 179 -13.72 4.57 -7.94
CA LEU A 179 -15.14 4.26 -7.83
C LEU A 179 -16.01 5.29 -8.53
N ILE A 180 -15.82 6.57 -8.20
CA ILE A 180 -16.74 7.66 -8.61
C ILE A 180 -16.34 8.28 -9.95
N GLN A 181 -15.04 8.56 -10.14
CA GLN A 181 -14.61 9.26 -11.35
C GLN A 181 -14.36 8.32 -12.53
N ASN A 182 -13.84 7.13 -12.29
CA ASN A 182 -13.45 6.18 -13.34
C ASN A 182 -14.36 4.97 -13.46
N HIS A 183 -15.34 4.78 -12.56
CA HIS A 183 -16.31 3.68 -12.56
C HIS A 183 -15.65 2.29 -12.69
N ARG A 184 -14.56 2.06 -11.95
CA ARG A 184 -13.80 0.80 -11.98
C ARG A 184 -13.71 0.16 -10.59
N PRO A 185 -13.47 -1.15 -10.51
CA PRO A 185 -13.26 -1.84 -9.23
C PRO A 185 -12.17 -1.19 -8.39
N THR A 186 -12.36 -1.19 -7.07
CA THR A 186 -11.43 -0.62 -6.10
C THR A 186 -10.54 -1.69 -5.47
N GLU A 187 -9.53 -1.25 -4.71
CA GLU A 187 -8.62 -2.10 -3.93
C GLU A 187 -9.18 -2.48 -2.55
N ILE A 188 -10.47 -2.23 -2.25
CA ILE A 188 -11.07 -2.39 -0.92
C ILE A 188 -10.83 -3.78 -0.32
N ASP A 189 -10.89 -4.84 -1.13
CA ASP A 189 -10.69 -6.23 -0.70
C ASP A 189 -9.28 -6.51 -0.17
N TYR A 190 -8.30 -5.74 -0.61
CA TYR A 190 -6.89 -5.84 -0.19
C TYR A 190 -6.52 -4.83 0.91
N ILE A 191 -7.39 -3.91 1.27
CA ILE A 191 -7.19 -2.91 2.32
C ILE A 191 -8.07 -3.28 3.53
N ASN A 192 -9.25 -2.70 3.67
CA ASN A 192 -10.16 -3.00 4.79
C ASN A 192 -10.64 -4.46 4.75
N GLY A 193 -10.96 -5.00 3.58
CA GLY A 193 -11.37 -6.38 3.41
C GLY A 193 -10.31 -7.41 3.79
N ALA A 194 -9.01 -7.09 3.61
CA ALA A 194 -7.93 -7.95 4.06
C ALA A 194 -7.84 -8.00 5.59
N VAL A 195 -8.05 -6.86 6.27
CA VAL A 195 -8.06 -6.81 7.74
C VAL A 195 -9.26 -7.56 8.29
N ALA A 196 -10.46 -7.35 7.74
CA ALA A 196 -11.65 -8.09 8.14
C ALA A 196 -11.44 -9.61 8.04
N LYS A 197 -10.95 -10.10 6.89
CA LYS A 197 -10.66 -11.53 6.68
C LYS A 197 -9.61 -12.10 7.65
N LYS A 198 -8.59 -11.31 8.00
CA LYS A 198 -7.56 -11.74 8.96
C LYS A 198 -8.05 -11.69 10.41
N GLY A 199 -8.98 -10.78 10.73
CA GLY A 199 -9.61 -10.71 12.04
C GLY A 199 -10.62 -11.84 12.32
N ASP A 200 -11.21 -12.42 11.27
CA ASP A 200 -12.13 -13.56 11.37
C ASP A 200 -11.41 -14.93 11.48
N ALA A 201 -10.08 -15.00 11.25
CA ALA A 201 -9.29 -16.23 11.21
C ALA A 201 -8.59 -16.52 12.54
#